data_caf3920cfb48c1792623ad586ef29a65
#
_entry.id   caf3920cfb48c1792623ad586ef29a65
#
_cell.length_a   1.000
_cell.length_b   1.000
_cell.length_c   1.000
_cell.angle_alpha   90.00
_cell.angle_beta   90.00
_cell.angle_gamma   90.00
#
_symmetry.space_group_name_H-M   'P 1'
#
loop_
_entity.id
_entity.type
_entity.pdbx_description
1 polymer ?
#
loop_
_entity_poly.entity_id
_entity_poly.type
_entity_poly.pdbx_seq_one_letter_code
_entity_poly.pdbx_strand_id
1 'polypeptide(L)'
;MKRIIILFFLCCTIPLIAQHTDPIQEAMANYDYETALSLIAQKKTTPPLLLQKGKALRGLGLTTEALATYQEIICNDTTNTRAFIEAAECCRALAKYNQALKYYEHALDLNPENKYVRIQYISLLLSQQKFSEALGESSLMTEKDSSAIVLHLQAQSFEGMGELLPAAGCYYNIQAKYPDDYLAASKLGALNISGSYFDEAIEATEKYRQIDSTNISVNRQNALAYCLKQDYPTAIRRYEYLVSQGDSSFHTCYYL
;
A
#
# COMPACT_ATOMS: atom_id res chain seq x y z
N MET A 1 -3.62 -71.39 32.09
CA MET A 1 -4.73 -70.44 31.97
C MET A 1 -4.21 -69.19 31.24
N LYS A 2 -4.47 -69.08 29.94
CA LYS A 2 -4.07 -67.95 29.11
C LYS A 2 -5.26 -66.98 29.03
N ARG A 3 -5.12 -65.79 29.60
CA ARG A 3 -6.13 -64.72 29.50
C ARG A 3 -5.95 -63.99 28.17
N ILE A 4 -6.96 -64.10 27.28
CA ILE A 4 -7.06 -63.36 26.03
C ILE A 4 -7.68 -62.02 26.40
N ILE A 5 -6.90 -60.89 26.20
CA ILE A 5 -7.38 -59.52 26.32
C ILE A 5 -7.87 -59.13 24.92
N ILE A 6 -9.19 -59.01 24.76
CA ILE A 6 -9.83 -58.47 23.56
C ILE A 6 -9.83 -56.96 23.70
N LEU A 7 -8.97 -56.27 22.93
CA LEU A 7 -9.00 -54.84 22.77
C LEU A 7 -10.14 -54.45 21.80
N PHE A 8 -11.24 -53.90 22.34
CA PHE A 8 -12.26 -53.25 21.54
C PHE A 8 -11.70 -51.91 20.99
N PHE A 9 -11.35 -51.89 19.72
CA PHE A 9 -11.14 -50.63 19.00
C PHE A 9 -12.51 -49.98 18.77
N LEU A 10 -12.85 -49.00 19.61
CA LEU A 10 -13.98 -48.10 19.36
C LEU A 10 -13.55 -47.15 18.24
N CYS A 11 -13.88 -47.48 16.99
CA CYS A 11 -13.82 -46.53 15.88
C CYS A 11 -14.84 -45.44 16.12
N CYS A 12 -14.44 -44.34 16.76
CA CYS A 12 -15.18 -43.10 16.73
C CYS A 12 -15.14 -42.54 15.29
N THR A 13 -16.12 -42.94 14.49
CA THR A 13 -16.42 -42.21 13.25
C THR A 13 -16.96 -40.85 13.63
N ILE A 14 -16.04 -39.88 13.72
CA ILE A 14 -16.43 -38.46 13.72
C ILE A 14 -17.10 -38.21 12.37
N PRO A 15 -18.38 -37.87 12.30
CA PRO A 15 -18.97 -37.47 11.04
C PRO A 15 -18.19 -36.24 10.57
N LEU A 16 -17.47 -36.37 9.46
CA LEU A 16 -16.92 -35.25 8.72
C LEU A 16 -18.16 -34.45 8.26
N ILE A 17 -18.55 -33.47 9.07
CA ILE A 17 -19.54 -32.50 8.63
C ILE A 17 -18.87 -31.76 7.48
N ALA A 18 -19.17 -32.22 6.27
CA ALA A 18 -18.85 -31.47 5.06
C ALA A 18 -19.49 -30.10 5.26
N GLN A 19 -18.66 -29.09 5.53
CA GLN A 19 -19.12 -27.70 5.51
C GLN A 19 -19.67 -27.50 4.10
N HIS A 20 -20.98 -27.43 3.98
CA HIS A 20 -21.65 -27.04 2.75
C HIS A 20 -21.25 -25.58 2.51
N THR A 21 -20.11 -25.39 1.83
CA THR A 21 -19.72 -24.06 1.35
C THR A 21 -20.81 -23.60 0.38
N ASP A 22 -21.31 -22.37 0.58
CA ASP A 22 -22.26 -21.78 -0.36
C ASP A 22 -21.63 -21.82 -1.77
N PRO A 23 -22.30 -22.44 -2.78
CA PRO A 23 -21.77 -22.56 -4.13
C PRO A 23 -21.28 -21.24 -4.74
N ILE A 24 -21.89 -20.10 -4.34
CA ILE A 24 -21.43 -18.78 -4.76
C ILE A 24 -20.06 -18.48 -4.13
N GLN A 25 -19.87 -18.77 -2.84
CA GLN A 25 -18.57 -18.55 -2.19
C GLN A 25 -17.49 -19.44 -2.76
N GLU A 26 -17.83 -20.67 -3.11
CA GLU A 26 -16.89 -21.60 -3.76
C GLU A 26 -16.49 -21.10 -5.16
N ALA A 27 -17.43 -20.69 -5.99
CA ALA A 27 -17.14 -20.09 -7.30
C ALA A 27 -16.30 -18.82 -7.17
N MET A 28 -16.61 -17.94 -6.20
CA MET A 28 -15.85 -16.73 -5.92
C MET A 28 -14.41 -17.04 -5.45
N ALA A 29 -14.22 -18.08 -4.63
CA ALA A 29 -12.90 -18.50 -4.15
C ALA A 29 -12.03 -19.09 -5.26
N ASN A 30 -12.67 -19.75 -6.24
CA ASN A 30 -12.01 -20.32 -7.42
C ASN A 30 -11.85 -19.32 -8.57
N TYR A 31 -12.18 -18.04 -8.37
CA TYR A 31 -12.17 -16.99 -9.41
C TYR A 31 -13.11 -17.28 -10.60
N ASP A 32 -14.07 -18.21 -10.43
CA ASP A 32 -15.10 -18.50 -11.43
C ASP A 32 -16.26 -17.50 -11.29
N TYR A 33 -16.01 -16.29 -11.73
CA TYR A 33 -16.92 -15.18 -11.58
C TYR A 33 -18.18 -15.31 -12.45
N GLU A 34 -18.09 -15.98 -13.60
CA GLU A 34 -19.24 -16.22 -14.48
C GLU A 34 -20.24 -17.16 -13.81
N THR A 35 -19.75 -18.29 -13.25
CA THR A 35 -20.58 -19.20 -12.47
C THR A 35 -21.15 -18.49 -11.23
N ALA A 36 -20.34 -17.70 -10.51
CA ALA A 36 -20.82 -16.92 -9.37
C ALA A 36 -21.98 -15.99 -9.76
N LEU A 37 -21.87 -15.25 -10.87
CA LEU A 37 -22.93 -14.35 -11.36
C LEU A 37 -24.18 -15.13 -11.75
N SER A 38 -24.06 -16.28 -12.40
CA SER A 38 -25.18 -17.13 -12.79
C SER A 38 -25.96 -17.65 -11.57
N LEU A 39 -25.24 -18.07 -10.51
CA LEU A 39 -25.83 -18.52 -9.26
C LEU A 39 -26.49 -17.36 -8.49
N ILE A 40 -25.87 -16.17 -8.49
CA ILE A 40 -26.42 -14.96 -7.88
C ILE A 40 -27.73 -14.58 -8.56
N ALA A 41 -27.80 -14.64 -9.89
CA ALA A 41 -28.99 -14.29 -10.65
C ALA A 41 -30.22 -15.16 -10.32
N GLN A 42 -30.02 -16.37 -9.79
CA GLN A 42 -31.09 -17.30 -9.41
C GLN A 42 -31.64 -17.02 -8.00
N LYS A 43 -30.98 -16.16 -7.20
CA LYS A 43 -31.39 -15.87 -5.83
C LYS A 43 -32.10 -14.53 -5.72
N LYS A 44 -32.95 -14.40 -4.70
CA LYS A 44 -33.57 -13.11 -4.38
C LYS A 44 -32.51 -12.09 -4.01
N THR A 45 -32.59 -10.92 -4.60
CA THR A 45 -31.62 -9.83 -4.38
C THR A 45 -31.62 -9.40 -2.90
N THR A 46 -30.40 -9.36 -2.32
CA THR A 46 -30.15 -8.86 -0.97
C THR A 46 -28.84 -8.04 -0.98
N PRO A 47 -28.63 -7.09 -0.06
CA PRO A 47 -27.40 -6.30 -0.02
C PRO A 47 -26.10 -7.13 0.02
N PRO A 48 -25.98 -8.22 0.82
CA PRO A 48 -24.80 -9.08 0.78
C PRO A 48 -24.58 -9.73 -0.60
N LEU A 49 -25.66 -10.11 -1.27
CA LEU A 49 -25.59 -10.75 -2.58
C LEU A 49 -25.18 -9.74 -3.68
N LEU A 50 -25.66 -8.49 -3.58
CA LEU A 50 -25.22 -7.40 -4.46
C LEU A 50 -23.74 -7.07 -4.26
N LEU A 51 -23.22 -7.13 -3.02
CA LEU A 51 -21.77 -6.98 -2.77
C LEU A 51 -20.97 -8.08 -3.47
N GLN A 52 -21.43 -9.32 -3.41
CA GLN A 52 -20.79 -10.45 -4.12
C GLN A 52 -20.87 -10.26 -5.64
N LYS A 53 -22.04 -9.81 -6.17
CA LYS A 53 -22.23 -9.50 -7.59
C LYS A 53 -21.26 -8.44 -8.07
N GLY A 54 -21.16 -7.31 -7.35
CA GLY A 54 -20.22 -6.25 -7.68
C GLY A 54 -18.75 -6.73 -7.68
N LYS A 55 -18.39 -7.57 -6.71
CA LYS A 55 -17.05 -8.17 -6.63
C LYS A 55 -16.77 -9.11 -7.81
N ALA A 56 -17.74 -9.95 -8.20
CA ALA A 56 -17.61 -10.84 -9.36
C ALA A 56 -17.47 -10.03 -10.66
N LEU A 57 -18.28 -8.98 -10.84
CA LEU A 57 -18.19 -8.08 -11.99
C LEU A 57 -16.80 -7.41 -12.08
N ARG A 58 -16.26 -6.95 -10.96
CA ARG A 58 -14.87 -6.42 -10.92
C ARG A 58 -13.84 -7.48 -11.32
N GLY A 59 -14.02 -8.71 -10.87
CA GLY A 59 -13.13 -9.83 -11.22
C GLY A 59 -13.12 -10.11 -12.72
N LEU A 60 -14.24 -9.88 -13.42
CA LEU A 60 -14.35 -9.97 -14.88
C LEU A 60 -13.90 -8.69 -15.62
N GLY A 61 -13.46 -7.65 -14.91
CA GLY A 61 -13.10 -6.36 -15.51
C GLY A 61 -14.30 -5.47 -15.87
N LEU A 62 -15.54 -5.90 -15.56
CA LEU A 62 -16.77 -5.15 -15.81
C LEU A 62 -16.98 -4.08 -14.72
N THR A 63 -16.02 -3.15 -14.64
CA THR A 63 -15.93 -2.18 -13.53
C THR A 63 -17.08 -1.19 -13.52
N THR A 64 -17.63 -0.84 -14.70
CA THR A 64 -18.77 0.09 -14.79
C THR A 64 -20.04 -0.54 -14.22
N GLU A 65 -20.30 -1.80 -14.53
CA GLU A 65 -21.44 -2.56 -14.02
C GLU A 65 -21.32 -2.85 -12.53
N ALA A 66 -20.09 -3.10 -12.07
CA ALA A 66 -19.79 -3.23 -10.65
C ALA A 66 -20.11 -1.93 -9.90
N LEU A 67 -19.67 -0.78 -10.42
CA LEU A 67 -19.97 0.53 -9.85
C LEU A 67 -21.47 0.76 -9.75
N ALA A 68 -22.24 0.47 -10.82
CA ALA A 68 -23.69 0.60 -10.80
C ALA A 68 -24.34 -0.30 -9.73
N THR A 69 -23.81 -1.52 -9.55
CA THR A 69 -24.29 -2.46 -8.51
C THR A 69 -24.01 -1.91 -7.09
N TYR A 70 -22.85 -1.32 -6.84
CA TYR A 70 -22.55 -0.71 -5.54
C TYR A 70 -23.36 0.56 -5.29
N GLN A 71 -23.63 1.36 -6.33
CA GLN A 71 -24.52 2.52 -6.26
C GLN A 71 -25.96 2.12 -5.91
N GLU A 72 -26.46 0.99 -6.43
CA GLU A 72 -27.76 0.43 -6.05
C GLU A 72 -27.81 0.12 -4.55
N ILE A 73 -26.75 -0.46 -3.98
CA ILE A 73 -26.65 -0.70 -2.53
C ILE A 73 -26.70 0.62 -1.76
N ILE A 74 -25.90 1.61 -2.17
CA ILE A 74 -25.80 2.91 -1.51
C ILE A 74 -27.13 3.65 -1.54
N CYS A 75 -27.87 3.58 -2.65
CA CYS A 75 -29.20 4.19 -2.76
C CYS A 75 -30.22 3.59 -1.80
N ASN A 76 -30.12 2.29 -1.50
CA ASN A 76 -31.02 1.59 -0.60
C ASN A 76 -30.57 1.63 0.87
N ASP A 77 -29.26 1.76 1.12
CA ASP A 77 -28.63 1.76 2.44
C ASP A 77 -27.43 2.71 2.43
N THR A 78 -27.65 3.95 2.84
CA THR A 78 -26.62 5.00 2.93
C THR A 78 -25.64 4.78 4.08
N THR A 79 -25.82 3.74 4.89
CA THR A 79 -24.91 3.40 6.01
C THR A 79 -23.97 2.24 5.66
N ASN A 80 -24.05 1.70 4.44
CA ASN A 80 -23.25 0.57 4.00
C ASN A 80 -21.83 1.01 3.64
N THR A 81 -20.97 1.14 4.65
CA THR A 81 -19.57 1.54 4.49
C THR A 81 -18.85 0.72 3.42
N ARG A 82 -19.11 -0.58 3.33
CA ARG A 82 -18.45 -1.44 2.36
C ARG A 82 -18.82 -1.09 0.92
N ALA A 83 -20.09 -0.76 0.65
CA ALA A 83 -20.51 -0.35 -0.68
C ALA A 83 -19.83 0.96 -1.12
N PHE A 84 -19.66 1.91 -0.19
CA PHE A 84 -18.90 3.14 -0.47
C PHE A 84 -17.43 2.85 -0.82
N ILE A 85 -16.76 1.98 -0.06
CA ILE A 85 -15.36 1.59 -0.32
C ILE A 85 -15.24 0.97 -1.71
N GLU A 86 -16.08 -0.01 -2.02
CA GLU A 86 -16.01 -0.73 -3.30
C GLU A 86 -16.39 0.19 -4.49
N ALA A 87 -17.33 1.13 -4.29
CA ALA A 87 -17.65 2.16 -5.29
C ALA A 87 -16.46 3.12 -5.52
N ALA A 88 -15.76 3.51 -4.46
CA ALA A 88 -14.54 4.33 -4.57
C ALA A 88 -13.46 3.61 -5.37
N GLU A 89 -13.23 2.32 -5.10
CA GLU A 89 -12.25 1.50 -5.84
C GLU A 89 -12.63 1.37 -7.33
N CYS A 90 -13.91 1.19 -7.65
CA CYS A 90 -14.37 1.19 -9.03
C CYS A 90 -14.15 2.55 -9.70
N CYS A 91 -14.48 3.64 -9.02
CA CYS A 91 -14.26 4.99 -9.54
C CYS A 91 -12.78 5.27 -9.77
N ARG A 92 -11.89 4.82 -8.87
CA ARG A 92 -10.43 4.94 -9.03
C ARG A 92 -9.95 4.17 -10.27
N ALA A 93 -10.41 2.94 -10.46
CA ALA A 93 -10.07 2.13 -11.63
C ALA A 93 -10.58 2.73 -12.96
N LEU A 94 -11.70 3.47 -12.91
CA LEU A 94 -12.27 4.20 -14.04
C LEU A 94 -11.70 5.63 -14.20
N ALA A 95 -10.65 5.98 -13.47
CA ALA A 95 -10.06 7.32 -13.42
C ALA A 95 -11.05 8.45 -13.03
N LYS A 96 -12.16 8.11 -12.39
CA LYS A 96 -13.15 9.07 -11.85
C LYS A 96 -12.73 9.56 -10.46
N TYR A 97 -11.55 10.15 -10.37
CA TYR A 97 -10.87 10.43 -9.09
C TYR A 97 -11.66 11.31 -8.13
N ASN A 98 -12.30 12.37 -8.62
CA ASN A 98 -13.13 13.24 -7.76
C ASN A 98 -14.33 12.49 -7.16
N GLN A 99 -14.90 11.52 -7.88
CA GLN A 99 -16.00 10.72 -7.38
C GLN A 99 -15.48 9.67 -6.37
N ALA A 100 -14.31 9.10 -6.62
CA ALA A 100 -13.65 8.18 -5.69
C ALA A 100 -13.36 8.86 -4.35
N LEU A 101 -12.82 10.09 -4.37
CA LEU A 101 -12.58 10.88 -3.16
C LEU A 101 -13.86 11.05 -2.32
N LYS A 102 -14.98 11.42 -2.95
CA LYS A 102 -16.27 11.57 -2.25
C LYS A 102 -16.75 10.27 -1.60
N TYR A 103 -16.57 9.14 -2.29
CA TYR A 103 -16.97 7.85 -1.73
C TYR A 103 -16.07 7.42 -0.57
N TYR A 104 -14.76 7.68 -0.63
CA TYR A 104 -13.87 7.42 0.50
C TYR A 104 -14.19 8.31 1.69
N GLU A 105 -14.49 9.60 1.45
CA GLU A 105 -14.92 10.55 2.48
C GLU A 105 -16.16 10.04 3.21
N HIS A 106 -17.23 9.67 2.49
CA HIS A 106 -18.41 9.07 3.09
C HIS A 106 -18.13 7.77 3.85
N ALA A 107 -17.22 6.94 3.34
CA ALA A 107 -16.82 5.71 4.05
C ALA A 107 -16.10 6.02 5.37
N LEU A 108 -15.31 7.10 5.40
CA LEU A 108 -14.61 7.59 6.61
C LEU A 108 -15.55 8.29 7.59
N ASP A 109 -16.58 9.01 7.10
CA ASP A 109 -17.64 9.58 7.94
C ASP A 109 -18.39 8.48 8.70
N LEU A 110 -18.65 7.35 8.04
CA LEU A 110 -19.31 6.18 8.64
C LEU A 110 -18.39 5.37 9.56
N ASN A 111 -17.11 5.31 9.25
CA ASN A 111 -16.11 4.60 10.05
C ASN A 111 -14.76 5.35 10.04
N PRO A 112 -14.59 6.36 10.91
CA PRO A 112 -13.38 7.19 10.98
C PRO A 112 -12.10 6.42 11.34
N GLU A 113 -12.22 5.28 11.99
CA GLU A 113 -11.07 4.46 12.41
C GLU A 113 -10.60 3.47 11.32
N ASN A 114 -11.22 3.48 10.13
CA ASN A 114 -10.83 2.59 9.05
C ASN A 114 -9.51 3.04 8.41
N LYS A 115 -8.42 2.55 8.97
CA LYS A 115 -7.05 2.86 8.54
C LYS A 115 -6.80 2.56 7.06
N TYR A 116 -7.32 1.43 6.55
CA TYR A 116 -7.15 1.07 5.13
C TYR A 116 -7.75 2.15 4.22
N VAL A 117 -9.00 2.53 4.48
CA VAL A 117 -9.71 3.54 3.67
C VAL A 117 -8.98 4.88 3.72
N ARG A 118 -8.53 5.31 4.91
CA ARG A 118 -7.80 6.56 5.06
C ARG A 118 -6.49 6.57 4.29
N ILE A 119 -5.73 5.48 4.29
CA ILE A 119 -4.51 5.33 3.47
C ILE A 119 -4.83 5.45 1.98
N GLN A 120 -5.91 4.80 1.50
CA GLN A 120 -6.32 4.88 0.08
C GLN A 120 -6.78 6.30 -0.27
N TYR A 121 -7.50 6.96 0.62
CA TYR A 121 -7.94 8.35 0.46
C TYR A 121 -6.75 9.31 0.35
N ILE A 122 -5.80 9.25 1.30
CA ILE A 122 -4.59 10.07 1.28
C ILE A 122 -3.77 9.80 0.01
N SER A 123 -3.58 8.54 -0.36
CA SER A 123 -2.84 8.17 -1.58
C SER A 123 -3.48 8.75 -2.83
N LEU A 124 -4.81 8.78 -2.88
CA LEU A 124 -5.54 9.39 -3.99
C LEU A 124 -5.41 10.93 -3.97
N LEU A 125 -5.49 11.57 -2.81
CA LEU A 125 -5.25 13.02 -2.65
C LEU A 125 -3.85 13.41 -3.16
N LEU A 126 -2.82 12.64 -2.77
CA LEU A 126 -1.45 12.85 -3.25
C LEU A 126 -1.36 12.74 -4.78
N SER A 127 -1.98 11.72 -5.36
CA SER A 127 -2.00 11.53 -6.82
C SER A 127 -2.69 12.67 -7.58
N GLN A 128 -3.65 13.34 -6.92
CA GLN A 128 -4.35 14.51 -7.44
C GLN A 128 -3.69 15.84 -7.03
N GLN A 129 -2.47 15.79 -6.47
CA GLN A 129 -1.72 16.96 -6.00
C GLN A 129 -2.43 17.80 -4.93
N LYS A 130 -3.36 17.20 -4.19
CA LYS A 130 -4.07 17.81 -3.08
C LYS A 130 -3.27 17.67 -1.78
N PHE A 131 -2.06 18.21 -1.78
CA PHE A 131 -1.05 17.96 -0.76
C PHE A 131 -1.45 18.44 0.63
N SER A 132 -2.11 19.60 0.74
CA SER A 132 -2.57 20.14 2.02
C SER A 132 -3.65 19.28 2.66
N GLU A 133 -4.61 18.77 1.85
CA GLU A 133 -5.65 17.83 2.31
C GLU A 133 -5.01 16.50 2.76
N ALA A 134 -4.07 15.99 1.96
CA ALA A 134 -3.33 14.78 2.27
C ALA A 134 -2.50 14.90 3.57
N LEU A 135 -1.89 16.08 3.81
CA LEU A 135 -1.15 16.36 5.03
C LEU A 135 -2.08 16.37 6.25
N GLY A 136 -3.25 17.02 6.16
CA GLY A 136 -4.23 17.03 7.24
C GLY A 136 -4.64 15.62 7.65
N GLU A 137 -5.02 14.78 6.67
CA GLU A 137 -5.45 13.40 6.91
C GLU A 137 -4.32 12.50 7.45
N SER A 138 -3.10 12.64 6.92
CA SER A 138 -1.95 11.87 7.41
C SER A 138 -1.53 12.29 8.82
N SER A 139 -1.65 13.57 9.17
CA SER A 139 -1.37 14.07 10.52
C SER A 139 -2.32 13.50 11.57
N LEU A 140 -3.63 13.41 11.23
CA LEU A 140 -4.61 12.72 12.10
C LEU A 140 -4.24 11.24 12.35
N MET A 141 -3.60 10.59 11.38
CA MET A 141 -3.13 9.21 11.55
C MET A 141 -1.89 9.13 12.44
N THR A 142 -0.91 10.03 12.26
CA THR A 142 0.37 9.97 12.98
C THR A 142 0.24 10.15 14.48
N GLU A 143 -0.80 10.82 14.96
CA GLU A 143 -1.11 10.91 16.40
C GLU A 143 -1.37 9.54 17.04
N LYS A 144 -1.94 8.58 16.27
CA LYS A 144 -2.31 7.24 16.74
C LYS A 144 -1.39 6.15 16.19
N ASP A 145 -0.78 6.36 15.03
CA ASP A 145 -0.03 5.37 14.28
C ASP A 145 1.16 6.00 13.55
N SER A 146 2.34 5.76 14.09
CA SER A 146 3.61 6.17 13.49
C SER A 146 4.26 5.04 12.67
N SER A 147 3.45 4.23 11.96
CA SER A 147 3.97 3.21 11.03
C SER A 147 4.69 3.86 9.84
N ALA A 148 5.62 3.13 9.21
CA ALA A 148 6.39 3.65 8.09
C ALA A 148 5.47 4.19 6.97
N ILE A 149 4.39 3.48 6.64
CA ILE A 149 3.46 3.90 5.57
C ILE A 149 2.83 5.26 5.86
N VAL A 150 2.41 5.51 7.10
CA VAL A 150 1.77 6.77 7.48
C VAL A 150 2.78 7.92 7.43
N LEU A 151 4.00 7.69 7.95
CA LEU A 151 5.08 8.67 7.90
C LEU A 151 5.53 8.96 6.45
N HIS A 152 5.53 7.95 5.56
CA HIS A 152 5.79 8.16 4.13
C HIS A 152 4.72 9.04 3.48
N LEU A 153 3.43 8.81 3.77
CA LEU A 153 2.34 9.63 3.23
C LEU A 153 2.46 11.09 3.69
N GLN A 154 2.83 11.29 4.95
CA GLN A 154 3.06 12.63 5.51
C GLN A 154 4.28 13.30 4.85
N ALA A 155 5.40 12.57 4.69
CA ALA A 155 6.58 13.07 4.01
C ALA A 155 6.30 13.48 2.56
N GLN A 156 5.55 12.64 1.82
CA GLN A 156 5.14 12.94 0.44
C GLN A 156 4.24 14.17 0.35
N SER A 157 3.38 14.40 1.35
CA SER A 157 2.56 15.60 1.42
C SER A 157 3.43 16.85 1.57
N PHE A 158 4.42 16.84 2.46
CA PHE A 158 5.38 17.91 2.62
C PHE A 158 6.24 18.14 1.37
N GLU A 159 6.75 17.06 0.74
CA GLU A 159 7.48 17.16 -0.54
C GLU A 159 6.63 17.85 -1.62
N GLY A 160 5.37 17.46 -1.75
CA GLY A 160 4.45 18.03 -2.74
C GLY A 160 4.15 19.52 -2.49
N MET A 161 4.19 19.97 -1.25
CA MET A 161 4.06 21.37 -0.86
C MET A 161 5.39 22.14 -1.00
N GLY A 162 6.51 21.47 -1.28
CA GLY A 162 7.83 22.07 -1.32
C GLY A 162 8.46 22.29 0.07
N GLU A 163 7.87 21.74 1.11
CA GLU A 163 8.35 21.85 2.49
C GLU A 163 9.40 20.77 2.80
N LEU A 164 10.61 20.96 2.25
CA LEU A 164 11.65 19.94 2.24
C LEU A 164 12.19 19.60 3.63
N LEU A 165 12.28 20.58 4.56
CA LEU A 165 12.76 20.31 5.93
C LEU A 165 11.79 19.44 6.74
N PRO A 166 10.47 19.72 6.80
CA PRO A 166 9.51 18.80 7.40
C PRO A 166 9.53 17.41 6.75
N ALA A 167 9.62 17.33 5.42
CA ALA A 167 9.74 16.05 4.71
C ALA A 167 10.97 15.25 5.16
N ALA A 168 12.14 15.89 5.24
CA ALA A 168 13.37 15.28 5.73
C ALA A 168 13.22 14.79 7.17
N GLY A 169 12.54 15.56 8.05
CA GLY A 169 12.21 15.16 9.41
C GLY A 169 11.39 13.88 9.48
N CYS A 170 10.39 13.72 8.60
CA CYS A 170 9.61 12.49 8.51
C CYS A 170 10.49 11.29 8.08
N TYR A 171 11.33 11.44 7.05
CA TYR A 171 12.22 10.37 6.62
C TYR A 171 13.29 10.02 7.65
N TYR A 172 13.80 10.99 8.39
CA TYR A 172 14.69 10.75 9.52
C TYR A 172 14.01 9.90 10.60
N ASN A 173 12.75 10.19 10.95
CA ASN A 173 11.97 9.42 11.90
C ASN A 173 11.70 7.99 11.39
N ILE A 174 11.44 7.82 10.09
CA ILE A 174 11.30 6.50 9.48
C ILE A 174 12.62 5.74 9.61
N GLN A 175 13.74 6.31 9.22
CA GLN A 175 15.05 5.65 9.28
C GLN A 175 15.45 5.28 10.73
N ALA A 176 15.09 6.13 11.70
CA ALA A 176 15.37 5.84 13.11
C ALA A 176 14.57 4.63 13.64
N LYS A 177 13.33 4.46 13.17
CA LYS A 177 12.42 3.41 13.64
C LYS A 177 12.44 2.16 12.75
N TYR A 178 12.69 2.33 11.45
CA TYR A 178 12.72 1.30 10.42
C TYR A 178 14.02 1.43 9.60
N PRO A 179 15.15 1.00 10.16
CA PRO A 179 16.48 1.24 9.57
C PRO A 179 16.66 0.51 8.22
N ASP A 180 15.85 -0.50 7.92
CA ASP A 180 15.82 -1.26 6.68
C ASP A 180 14.94 -0.62 5.58
N ASP A 181 14.33 0.54 5.85
CA ASP A 181 13.55 1.29 4.86
C ASP A 181 14.48 2.04 3.90
N TYR A 182 14.77 1.40 2.74
CA TYR A 182 15.64 1.99 1.72
C TYR A 182 15.07 3.28 1.12
N LEU A 183 13.73 3.38 1.04
CA LEU A 183 13.09 4.56 0.45
C LEU A 183 13.32 5.78 1.35
N ALA A 184 13.17 5.63 2.66
CA ALA A 184 13.46 6.69 3.61
C ALA A 184 14.94 7.10 3.55
N ALA A 185 15.88 6.15 3.52
CA ALA A 185 17.30 6.43 3.41
C ALA A 185 17.66 7.18 2.11
N SER A 186 17.12 6.74 0.98
CA SER A 186 17.33 7.37 -0.32
C SER A 186 16.73 8.76 -0.39
N LYS A 187 15.50 8.95 0.10
CA LYS A 187 14.80 10.23 0.13
C LYS A 187 15.48 11.23 1.07
N LEU A 188 15.87 10.80 2.26
CA LEU A 188 16.59 11.63 3.21
C LEU A 188 17.94 12.08 2.64
N GLY A 189 18.67 11.15 1.99
CA GLY A 189 19.91 11.48 1.29
C GLY A 189 19.67 12.54 0.20
N ALA A 190 18.66 12.37 -0.64
CA ALA A 190 18.33 13.32 -1.71
C ALA A 190 17.92 14.71 -1.18
N LEU A 191 17.12 14.77 -0.13
CA LEU A 191 16.70 16.04 0.48
C LEU A 191 17.85 16.77 1.13
N ASN A 192 18.73 16.05 1.86
CA ASN A 192 19.93 16.62 2.46
C ASN A 192 20.90 17.16 1.37
N ILE A 193 21.06 16.45 0.25
CA ILE A 193 21.83 16.94 -0.90
C ILE A 193 21.22 18.24 -1.43
N SER A 194 19.91 18.31 -1.60
CA SER A 194 19.22 19.49 -2.10
C SER A 194 19.39 20.70 -1.17
N GLY A 195 19.51 20.46 0.14
CA GLY A 195 19.80 21.47 1.15
C GLY A 195 21.28 21.78 1.31
N SER A 196 22.18 21.12 0.55
CA SER A 196 23.64 21.19 0.71
C SER A 196 24.17 20.64 2.04
N TYR A 197 23.41 19.78 2.71
CA TYR A 197 23.78 19.05 3.93
C TYR A 197 24.44 17.72 3.55
N PHE A 198 25.66 17.80 2.96
CA PHE A 198 26.32 16.62 2.35
C PHE A 198 26.76 15.58 3.40
N ASP A 199 27.17 16.02 4.58
CA ASP A 199 27.57 15.11 5.66
C ASP A 199 26.38 14.31 6.19
N GLU A 200 25.25 14.96 6.38
CA GLU A 200 23.98 14.32 6.79
C GLU A 200 23.46 13.36 5.71
N ALA A 201 23.65 13.72 4.44
CA ALA A 201 23.29 12.84 3.32
C ALA A 201 24.16 11.56 3.32
N ILE A 202 25.47 11.71 3.56
CA ILE A 202 26.39 10.58 3.68
C ILE A 202 26.01 9.72 4.89
N GLU A 203 25.78 10.32 6.06
CA GLU A 203 25.41 9.60 7.27
C GLU A 203 24.12 8.77 7.06
N ALA A 204 23.07 9.39 6.53
CA ALA A 204 21.79 8.72 6.29
C ALA A 204 21.92 7.52 5.34
N THR A 205 22.68 7.69 4.26
CA THR A 205 22.89 6.64 3.26
C THR A 205 23.85 5.55 3.74
N GLU A 206 24.91 5.88 4.47
CA GLU A 206 25.82 4.88 5.03
C GLU A 206 25.15 4.02 6.10
N LYS A 207 24.28 4.56 6.94
CA LYS A 207 23.47 3.77 7.89
C LYS A 207 22.72 2.65 7.20
N TYR A 208 22.06 2.95 6.08
CA TYR A 208 21.34 1.92 5.32
C TYR A 208 22.31 0.95 4.63
N ARG A 209 23.43 1.44 4.07
CA ARG A 209 24.42 0.61 3.39
C ARG A 209 25.08 -0.44 4.28
N GLN A 210 25.06 -0.25 5.61
CA GLN A 210 25.48 -1.29 6.57
C GLN A 210 24.49 -2.46 6.62
N ILE A 211 23.23 -2.26 6.22
CA ILE A 211 22.18 -3.27 6.19
C ILE A 211 22.15 -3.93 4.81
N ASP A 212 22.07 -3.11 3.76
CA ASP A 212 22.09 -3.55 2.36
C ASP A 212 22.98 -2.63 1.52
N SER A 213 24.17 -3.11 1.21
CA SER A 213 25.15 -2.38 0.39
C SER A 213 24.84 -2.43 -1.11
N THR A 214 23.83 -3.21 -1.54
CA THR A 214 23.54 -3.43 -2.97
C THR A 214 22.46 -2.51 -3.52
N ASN A 215 21.72 -1.81 -2.67
CA ASN A 215 20.62 -0.95 -3.11
C ASN A 215 21.10 0.21 -3.98
N ILE A 216 20.77 0.16 -5.27
CA ILE A 216 21.23 1.13 -6.27
C ILE A 216 20.76 2.55 -5.94
N SER A 217 19.53 2.74 -5.48
CA SER A 217 18.96 4.06 -5.18
C SER A 217 19.75 4.77 -4.06
N VAL A 218 20.01 4.06 -2.97
CA VAL A 218 20.78 4.60 -1.84
C VAL A 218 22.25 4.84 -2.23
N ASN A 219 22.84 3.91 -2.98
CA ASN A 219 24.23 4.06 -3.45
C ASN A 219 24.39 5.26 -4.38
N ARG A 220 23.42 5.59 -5.23
CA ARG A 220 23.47 6.81 -6.06
C ARG A 220 23.49 8.07 -5.22
N GLN A 221 22.63 8.17 -4.20
CA GLN A 221 22.63 9.33 -3.30
C GLN A 221 23.95 9.43 -2.52
N ASN A 222 24.47 8.30 -2.05
CA ASN A 222 25.76 8.25 -1.35
C ASN A 222 26.93 8.74 -2.25
N ALA A 223 27.01 8.22 -3.48
CA ALA A 223 28.04 8.62 -4.44
C ALA A 223 27.95 10.13 -4.77
N LEU A 224 26.74 10.63 -5.01
CA LEU A 224 26.51 12.05 -5.31
C LEU A 224 26.87 12.94 -4.12
N ALA A 225 26.53 12.54 -2.89
CA ALA A 225 26.87 13.30 -1.69
C ALA A 225 28.39 13.43 -1.52
N TYR A 226 29.17 12.36 -1.72
CA TYR A 226 30.63 12.43 -1.72
C TYR A 226 31.19 13.31 -2.84
N CYS A 227 30.60 13.22 -4.05
CA CYS A 227 31.00 14.07 -5.19
C CYS A 227 30.80 15.55 -4.88
N LEU A 228 29.62 15.93 -4.38
CA LEU A 228 29.29 17.32 -4.06
C LEU A 228 30.07 17.85 -2.83
N LYS A 229 30.42 16.96 -1.90
CA LYS A 229 31.35 17.26 -0.80
C LYS A 229 32.80 17.43 -1.26
N GLN A 230 33.10 17.16 -2.56
CA GLN A 230 34.45 17.19 -3.17
C GLN A 230 35.39 16.07 -2.70
N ASP A 231 34.86 15.01 -2.07
CA ASP A 231 35.63 13.77 -1.84
C ASP A 231 35.55 12.88 -3.10
N TYR A 232 36.25 13.35 -4.14
CA TYR A 232 36.25 12.68 -5.45
C TYR A 232 36.83 11.25 -5.40
N PRO A 233 37.89 10.93 -4.60
CA PRO A 233 38.39 9.56 -4.54
C PRO A 233 37.34 8.58 -4.01
N THR A 234 36.49 8.99 -3.05
CA THR A 234 35.43 8.15 -2.53
C THR A 234 34.26 8.10 -3.52
N ALA A 235 33.88 9.24 -4.12
CA ALA A 235 32.82 9.30 -5.09
C ALA A 235 33.07 8.36 -6.28
N ILE A 236 34.28 8.40 -6.86
CA ILE A 236 34.68 7.53 -7.97
C ILE A 236 34.51 6.05 -7.60
N ARG A 237 35.03 5.61 -6.46
CA ARG A 237 34.84 4.21 -5.99
C ARG A 237 33.37 3.82 -5.86
N ARG A 238 32.53 4.76 -5.42
CA ARG A 238 31.07 4.52 -5.29
C ARG A 238 30.39 4.41 -6.65
N TYR A 239 30.75 5.25 -7.60
CA TYR A 239 30.22 5.18 -8.97
C TYR A 239 30.72 3.95 -9.73
N GLU A 240 32.00 3.57 -9.61
CA GLU A 240 32.53 2.32 -10.13
C GLU A 240 31.78 1.10 -9.59
N TYR A 241 31.49 1.11 -8.30
CA TYR A 241 30.67 0.06 -7.70
C TYR A 241 29.28 0.00 -8.31
N LEU A 242 28.59 1.14 -8.52
CA LEU A 242 27.28 1.19 -9.19
C LEU A 242 27.33 0.61 -10.59
N VAL A 243 28.35 0.94 -11.37
CA VAL A 243 28.55 0.37 -12.72
C VAL A 243 28.75 -1.15 -12.64
N SER A 244 29.55 -1.62 -11.68
CA SER A 244 29.77 -3.06 -11.47
C SER A 244 28.48 -3.83 -11.10
N GLN A 245 27.51 -3.15 -10.50
CA GLN A 245 26.17 -3.68 -10.20
C GLN A 245 25.18 -3.55 -11.38
N GLY A 246 25.65 -3.10 -12.56
CA GLY A 246 24.86 -2.95 -13.76
C GLY A 246 24.09 -1.63 -13.86
N ASP A 247 24.39 -0.64 -13.02
CA ASP A 247 23.79 0.69 -13.15
C ASP A 247 24.41 1.46 -14.31
N SER A 248 23.71 1.48 -15.44
CA SER A 248 24.07 2.23 -16.65
C SER A 248 23.27 3.53 -16.80
N SER A 249 22.70 4.06 -15.70
CA SER A 249 21.94 5.30 -15.75
C SER A 249 22.82 6.49 -16.19
N PHE A 250 22.21 7.46 -16.87
CA PHE A 250 22.91 8.69 -17.28
C PHE A 250 23.61 9.37 -16.11
N HIS A 251 22.94 9.42 -14.95
CA HIS A 251 23.49 10.02 -13.73
C HIS A 251 24.82 9.36 -13.30
N THR A 252 24.85 8.02 -13.23
CA THR A 252 26.04 7.28 -12.83
C THR A 252 27.17 7.45 -13.85
N CYS A 253 26.88 7.39 -15.16
CA CYS A 253 27.88 7.58 -16.20
C CYS A 253 28.37 9.03 -16.33
N TYR A 254 27.57 10.01 -15.95
CA TYR A 254 27.94 11.43 -16.02
C TYR A 254 28.93 11.83 -14.94
N TYR A 255 28.81 11.28 -13.74
CA TYR A 255 29.65 11.62 -12.58
C TYR A 255 30.88 10.71 -12.40
N LEU A 256 30.99 9.62 -13.17
CA LEU A 256 32.15 8.78 -13.22
C LEU A 256 33.26 9.40 -14.11
#